data_b9e4d3d026aadb7b2dc9273014082a68
#
_entry.id   b9e4d3d026aadb7b2dc9273014082a68
#
_cell.length_a   1.000
_cell.length_b   1.000
_cell.length_c   1.000
_cell.angle_alpha   90.00
_cell.angle_beta   90.00
_cell.angle_gamma   90.00
#
_symmetry.space_group_name_H-M   'P 1'
#
loop_
_entity.id
_entity.type
_entity.pdbx_description
1 polymer ?
#
loop_
_entity_poly.entity_id
_entity_poly.type
_entity_poly.pdbx_seq_one_letter_code
_entity_poly.pdbx_strand_id
1 'polypeptide(L)'
;MIDIKRIKENPDAIKAGMKAKEVDCDATIDRILELDVQVRGLKTHTETKTAEKNKLAKENGKLFGQKKDAEKKGEDTSALEAQINANMAASVKIDEEIAEDKQKLKELDDELTTCMLSLPNMPDPDLLPGGKENNQPLRYIGEKHSFDFEPKHHVDLCQNLGLIDYERGVKLAGAGNWIYTGMGARLEWALLNYFIDCHVADGYEFILPPHMLEYQCGLTAGQFPKFADEVYKIANPTDDRVHYMLPTAEAALCSIYRDEILSEADLPKKLFAYTPCFRREAGSHRADERGMVRGHQFNKVEMFQFCKPEDSDAAFDELVTKAEKLVAGLGLHFRTVKLAAGDCSASMARTYDIEILIPSMDGYKEVSSVSNARDYQARRGNIRFRREATGKPEFVHTLNGSGLATSRIFPALVEQNQRADGSIVIPEVLRKYLGGMEVIEKK
;
A
#
# COMPACT_ATOMS: atom_id res chain seq x y z
N MET A 1 -7.03 -6.98 0.99
CA MET A 1 -7.82 -7.89 0.09
C MET A 1 -9.29 -7.71 0.34
N ILE A 2 -10.13 -8.09 -0.62
CA ILE A 2 -11.59 -8.05 -0.46
C ILE A 2 -12.04 -9.10 0.56
N ASP A 3 -13.12 -8.81 1.32
CA ASP A 3 -13.72 -9.84 2.19
C ASP A 3 -14.37 -10.94 1.34
N ILE A 4 -13.99 -12.19 1.58
CA ILE A 4 -14.57 -13.36 0.88
C ILE A 4 -16.09 -13.45 1.07
N LYS A 5 -16.63 -12.94 2.19
CA LYS A 5 -18.08 -12.87 2.41
C LYS A 5 -18.76 -12.00 1.37
N ARG A 6 -18.19 -10.82 1.07
CA ARG A 6 -18.69 -9.91 0.02
C ARG A 6 -18.68 -10.58 -1.36
N ILE A 7 -17.64 -11.35 -1.67
CA ILE A 7 -17.55 -12.10 -2.93
C ILE A 7 -18.68 -13.13 -3.01
N LYS A 8 -18.94 -13.85 -1.92
CA LYS A 8 -19.98 -14.89 -1.84
C LYS A 8 -21.41 -14.31 -1.90
N GLU A 9 -21.62 -13.18 -1.25
CA GLU A 9 -22.93 -12.53 -1.18
C GLU A 9 -23.36 -11.92 -2.52
N ASN A 10 -22.41 -11.34 -3.27
CA ASN A 10 -22.72 -10.72 -4.57
C ASN A 10 -21.51 -10.77 -5.52
N PRO A 11 -21.22 -11.94 -6.12
CA PRO A 11 -20.11 -12.10 -7.05
C PRO A 11 -20.22 -11.21 -8.29
N ASP A 12 -21.43 -10.97 -8.79
CA ASP A 12 -21.65 -10.14 -9.98
C ASP A 12 -21.29 -8.67 -9.73
N ALA A 13 -21.59 -8.14 -8.55
CA ALA A 13 -21.19 -6.78 -8.19
C ALA A 13 -19.67 -6.67 -8.07
N ILE A 14 -18.99 -7.71 -7.56
CA ILE A 14 -17.53 -7.74 -7.52
C ILE A 14 -16.94 -7.77 -8.94
N LYS A 15 -17.44 -8.64 -9.81
CA LYS A 15 -17.04 -8.71 -11.23
C LYS A 15 -17.25 -7.36 -11.93
N ALA A 16 -18.40 -6.72 -11.73
CA ALA A 16 -18.68 -5.40 -12.29
C ALA A 16 -17.69 -4.32 -11.79
N GLY A 17 -17.34 -4.31 -10.50
CA GLY A 17 -16.35 -3.40 -9.94
C GLY A 17 -14.95 -3.62 -10.51
N MET A 18 -14.54 -4.89 -10.76
CA MET A 18 -13.28 -5.20 -11.42
C MET A 18 -13.26 -4.70 -12.87
N LYS A 19 -14.34 -4.87 -13.60
CA LYS A 19 -14.50 -4.35 -14.98
C LYS A 19 -14.45 -2.82 -15.02
N ALA A 20 -15.01 -2.14 -14.02
CA ALA A 20 -14.89 -0.68 -13.89
C ALA A 20 -13.42 -0.23 -13.73
N LYS A 21 -12.56 -1.08 -13.14
CA LYS A 21 -11.10 -0.90 -13.04
C LYS A 21 -10.34 -1.41 -14.28
N GLU A 22 -11.03 -1.80 -15.33
CA GLU A 22 -10.43 -2.40 -16.55
C GLU A 22 -9.64 -3.69 -16.27
N VAL A 23 -10.00 -4.44 -15.22
CA VAL A 23 -9.36 -5.71 -14.86
C VAL A 23 -10.36 -6.85 -15.04
N ASP A 24 -10.01 -7.84 -15.85
CA ASP A 24 -10.77 -9.08 -15.98
C ASP A 24 -10.36 -10.06 -14.87
N CYS A 25 -11.24 -10.26 -13.92
CA CYS A 25 -11.07 -11.19 -12.81
C CYS A 25 -12.19 -12.23 -12.73
N ASP A 26 -13.05 -12.36 -13.74
CA ASP A 26 -14.23 -13.23 -13.70
C ASP A 26 -13.83 -14.67 -13.35
N ALA A 27 -12.88 -15.25 -14.05
CA ALA A 27 -12.39 -16.61 -13.78
C ALA A 27 -11.76 -16.77 -12.39
N THR A 28 -11.03 -15.76 -11.92
CA THR A 28 -10.42 -15.78 -10.59
C THR A 28 -11.49 -15.76 -9.49
N ILE A 29 -12.54 -14.94 -9.66
CA ILE A 29 -13.65 -14.87 -8.71
C ILE A 29 -14.41 -16.20 -8.66
N ASP A 30 -14.69 -16.81 -9.81
CA ASP A 30 -15.33 -18.12 -9.87
C ASP A 30 -14.47 -19.20 -9.20
N ARG A 31 -13.16 -19.18 -9.42
CA ARG A 31 -12.22 -20.10 -8.76
C ARG A 31 -12.18 -19.90 -7.25
N ILE A 32 -12.22 -18.68 -6.75
CA ILE A 32 -12.30 -18.37 -5.30
C ILE A 32 -13.56 -19.01 -4.69
N LEU A 33 -14.71 -18.91 -5.35
CA LEU A 33 -15.96 -19.51 -4.86
C LEU A 33 -15.89 -21.04 -4.81
N GLU A 34 -15.32 -21.68 -5.83
CA GLU A 34 -15.07 -23.12 -5.84
C GLU A 34 -14.13 -23.56 -4.71
N LEU A 35 -13.02 -22.86 -4.55
CA LEU A 35 -12.02 -23.14 -3.52
C LEU A 35 -12.62 -22.98 -2.11
N ASP A 36 -13.41 -21.91 -1.86
CA ASP A 36 -14.06 -21.72 -0.56
C ASP A 36 -15.00 -22.89 -0.21
N VAL A 37 -15.72 -23.43 -1.18
CA VAL A 37 -16.57 -24.63 -0.97
C VAL A 37 -15.73 -25.85 -0.64
N GLN A 38 -14.64 -26.10 -1.39
CA GLN A 38 -13.75 -27.25 -1.17
C GLN A 38 -13.06 -27.16 0.20
N VAL A 39 -12.48 -26.01 0.54
CA VAL A 39 -11.80 -25.76 1.82
C VAL A 39 -12.76 -25.99 2.99
N ARG A 40 -13.97 -25.43 2.94
CA ARG A 40 -14.96 -25.63 4.01
C ARG A 40 -15.41 -27.08 4.11
N GLY A 41 -15.64 -27.74 2.98
CA GLY A 41 -16.01 -29.16 2.96
C GLY A 41 -14.94 -30.03 3.59
N LEU A 42 -13.68 -29.80 3.23
CA LEU A 42 -12.55 -30.58 3.75
C LEU A 42 -12.29 -30.30 5.24
N LYS A 43 -12.44 -29.04 5.70
CA LYS A 43 -12.39 -28.70 7.13
C LYS A 43 -13.45 -29.46 7.94
N THR A 44 -14.69 -29.48 7.47
CA THR A 44 -15.79 -30.21 8.11
C THR A 44 -15.51 -31.72 8.13
N HIS A 45 -14.99 -32.29 7.03
CA HIS A 45 -14.63 -33.71 6.97
C HIS A 45 -13.54 -34.06 7.99
N THR A 46 -12.46 -33.26 8.03
CA THR A 46 -11.34 -33.45 9.01
C THR A 46 -11.82 -33.35 10.47
N GLU A 47 -12.73 -32.39 10.77
CA GLU A 47 -13.34 -32.25 12.10
C GLU A 47 -14.18 -33.50 12.46
N THR A 48 -14.98 -33.99 11.52
CA THR A 48 -15.79 -35.21 11.70
C THR A 48 -14.92 -36.42 11.98
N LYS A 49 -13.86 -36.64 11.18
CA LYS A 49 -12.90 -37.72 11.36
C LYS A 49 -12.17 -37.61 12.70
N THR A 50 -11.81 -36.40 13.12
CA THR A 50 -11.20 -36.16 14.44
C THR A 50 -12.17 -36.54 15.58
N ALA A 51 -13.45 -36.23 15.44
CA ALA A 51 -14.48 -36.61 16.42
C ALA A 51 -14.67 -38.16 16.47
N GLU A 52 -14.68 -38.84 15.30
CA GLU A 52 -14.72 -40.31 15.23
C GLU A 52 -13.51 -40.95 15.98
N LYS A 53 -12.30 -40.49 15.70
CA LYS A 53 -11.08 -40.93 16.39
C LYS A 53 -11.18 -40.75 17.90
N ASN A 54 -11.64 -39.59 18.38
CA ASN A 54 -11.83 -39.32 19.79
C ASN A 54 -12.86 -40.26 20.44
N LYS A 55 -13.89 -40.66 19.70
CA LYS A 55 -14.89 -41.63 20.14
C LYS A 55 -14.26 -43.00 20.33
N LEU A 56 -13.50 -43.50 19.32
CA LEU A 56 -12.77 -44.78 19.40
C LEU A 56 -11.79 -44.83 20.58
N ALA A 57 -11.08 -43.71 20.80
CA ALA A 57 -10.17 -43.58 21.94
C ALA A 57 -10.89 -43.71 23.30
N LYS A 58 -12.07 -43.09 23.45
CA LYS A 58 -12.90 -43.24 24.65
C LYS A 58 -13.44 -44.66 24.83
N GLU A 59 -13.87 -45.31 23.74
CA GLU A 59 -14.31 -46.72 23.76
C GLU A 59 -13.17 -47.65 24.15
N ASN A 60 -11.98 -47.51 23.59
CA ASN A 60 -10.81 -48.25 23.96
C ASN A 60 -10.45 -48.07 25.44
N GLY A 61 -10.53 -46.84 25.98
CA GLY A 61 -10.33 -46.60 27.42
C GLY A 61 -11.27 -47.41 28.31
N LYS A 62 -12.55 -47.56 27.91
CA LYS A 62 -13.53 -48.41 28.62
C LYS A 62 -13.18 -49.90 28.48
N LEU A 63 -12.84 -50.36 27.26
CA LEU A 63 -12.49 -51.75 26.98
C LEU A 63 -11.22 -52.17 27.72
N PHE A 64 -10.20 -51.31 27.82
CA PHE A 64 -9.01 -51.56 28.62
C PHE A 64 -9.34 -51.68 30.12
N GLY A 65 -10.28 -50.88 30.65
CA GLY A 65 -10.77 -51.00 32.01
C GLY A 65 -11.46 -52.38 32.25
N GLN A 66 -12.37 -52.76 31.34
CA GLN A 66 -13.06 -54.03 31.40
C GLN A 66 -12.10 -55.21 31.28
N LYS A 67 -11.14 -55.18 30.36
CA LYS A 67 -10.09 -56.17 30.21
C LYS A 67 -9.31 -56.36 31.51
N LYS A 68 -8.85 -55.28 32.14
CA LYS A 68 -8.12 -55.31 33.40
C LYS A 68 -8.93 -55.96 34.55
N ASP A 69 -10.24 -55.71 34.57
CA ASP A 69 -11.10 -56.30 35.60
C ASP A 69 -11.44 -57.77 35.34
N ALA A 70 -11.58 -58.20 34.07
CA ALA A 70 -11.73 -59.60 33.66
C ALA A 70 -10.45 -60.43 33.96
N GLU A 71 -9.27 -59.89 33.65
CA GLU A 71 -7.97 -60.49 33.96
C GLU A 71 -7.82 -60.75 35.45
N LYS A 72 -8.23 -59.82 36.33
CA LYS A 72 -8.20 -60.05 37.80
C LYS A 72 -9.13 -61.17 38.25
N LYS A 73 -10.18 -61.45 37.49
CA LYS A 73 -11.15 -62.55 37.80
C LYS A 73 -10.80 -63.83 37.13
N GLY A 74 -9.76 -63.93 36.31
CA GLY A 74 -9.36 -65.10 35.54
C GLY A 74 -10.30 -65.44 34.36
N GLU A 75 -11.07 -64.45 33.89
CA GLU A 75 -11.98 -64.58 32.74
C GLU A 75 -11.23 -64.44 31.40
N ASP A 76 -11.77 -65.06 30.34
CA ASP A 76 -11.22 -64.91 28.97
C ASP A 76 -11.38 -63.48 28.43
N THR A 77 -10.27 -62.91 27.99
CA THR A 77 -10.22 -61.51 27.48
C THR A 77 -10.09 -61.42 25.96
N SER A 78 -10.08 -62.56 25.25
CA SER A 78 -9.80 -62.59 23.80
C SER A 78 -10.75 -61.70 22.98
N ALA A 79 -12.05 -61.69 23.32
CA ALA A 79 -13.03 -60.83 22.62
C ALA A 79 -12.80 -59.33 22.84
N LEU A 80 -12.40 -58.92 24.05
CA LEU A 80 -12.06 -57.54 24.38
C LEU A 80 -10.78 -57.08 23.65
N GLU A 81 -9.78 -57.94 23.59
CA GLU A 81 -8.54 -57.70 22.85
C GLU A 81 -8.78 -57.54 21.35
N ALA A 82 -9.61 -58.42 20.77
CA ALA A 82 -10.00 -58.31 19.35
C ALA A 82 -10.67 -56.97 19.04
N GLN A 83 -11.58 -56.49 19.91
CA GLN A 83 -12.27 -55.23 19.74
C GLN A 83 -11.35 -54.02 19.94
N ILE A 84 -10.46 -54.06 20.91
CA ILE A 84 -9.42 -53.02 21.11
C ILE A 84 -8.53 -52.92 19.88
N ASN A 85 -8.05 -54.03 19.36
CA ASN A 85 -7.19 -54.07 18.18
C ASN A 85 -7.92 -53.58 16.92
N ALA A 86 -9.20 -53.94 16.75
CA ALA A 86 -10.02 -53.44 15.65
C ALA A 86 -10.17 -51.90 15.73
N ASN A 87 -10.48 -51.33 16.91
CA ASN A 87 -10.59 -49.89 17.13
C ASN A 87 -9.23 -49.19 16.93
N MET A 88 -8.12 -49.81 17.34
CA MET A 88 -6.78 -49.28 17.09
C MET A 88 -6.46 -49.22 15.59
N ALA A 89 -6.76 -50.29 14.85
CA ALA A 89 -6.57 -50.35 13.39
C ALA A 89 -7.45 -49.32 12.67
N ALA A 90 -8.70 -49.11 13.11
CA ALA A 90 -9.59 -48.09 12.59
C ALA A 90 -9.03 -46.66 12.88
N SER A 91 -8.48 -46.46 14.09
CA SER A 91 -7.88 -45.17 14.45
C SER A 91 -6.66 -44.82 13.58
N VAL A 92 -5.83 -45.83 13.23
CA VAL A 92 -4.68 -45.64 12.32
C VAL A 92 -5.15 -45.19 10.93
N LYS A 93 -6.17 -45.84 10.38
CA LYS A 93 -6.74 -45.45 9.07
C LYS A 93 -7.30 -44.00 9.09
N ILE A 94 -7.99 -43.65 10.18
CA ILE A 94 -8.51 -42.27 10.35
C ILE A 94 -7.34 -41.26 10.43
N ASP A 95 -6.23 -41.60 11.06
CA ASP A 95 -5.05 -40.74 11.09
C ASP A 95 -4.42 -40.52 9.72
N GLU A 96 -4.38 -41.59 8.89
CA GLU A 96 -3.93 -41.48 7.50
C GLU A 96 -4.84 -40.58 6.68
N GLU A 97 -6.17 -40.75 6.76
CA GLU A 97 -7.15 -39.89 6.09
C GLU A 97 -7.04 -38.42 6.54
N ILE A 98 -6.90 -38.18 7.85
CA ILE A 98 -6.70 -36.80 8.38
C ILE A 98 -5.39 -36.18 7.88
N ALA A 99 -4.33 -36.97 7.73
CA ALA A 99 -3.04 -36.48 7.22
C ALA A 99 -3.15 -36.07 5.74
N GLU A 100 -3.81 -36.90 4.92
CA GLU A 100 -4.07 -36.61 3.51
C GLU A 100 -4.96 -35.35 3.37
N ASP A 101 -6.04 -35.27 4.15
CA ASP A 101 -6.92 -34.11 4.17
C ASP A 101 -6.19 -32.83 4.55
N LYS A 102 -5.32 -32.86 5.56
CA LYS A 102 -4.53 -31.69 5.99
C LYS A 102 -3.57 -31.22 4.91
N GLN A 103 -2.92 -32.15 4.20
CA GLN A 103 -2.04 -31.78 3.08
C GLN A 103 -2.84 -31.10 1.96
N LYS A 104 -3.95 -31.71 1.55
CA LYS A 104 -4.84 -31.15 0.53
C LYS A 104 -5.44 -29.80 0.95
N LEU A 105 -5.81 -29.66 2.21
CA LEU A 105 -6.33 -28.43 2.77
C LEU A 105 -5.30 -27.29 2.67
N LYS A 106 -4.03 -27.59 2.96
CA LYS A 106 -2.95 -26.62 2.81
C LYS A 106 -2.80 -26.14 1.38
N GLU A 107 -2.80 -27.05 0.41
CA GLU A 107 -2.69 -26.73 -1.01
C GLU A 107 -3.86 -25.83 -1.48
N LEU A 108 -5.10 -26.16 -1.07
CA LEU A 108 -6.28 -25.38 -1.40
C LEU A 108 -6.31 -23.99 -0.70
N ASP A 109 -5.88 -23.91 0.56
CA ASP A 109 -5.78 -22.62 1.29
C ASP A 109 -4.68 -21.72 0.69
N ASP A 110 -3.55 -22.30 0.24
CA ASP A 110 -2.48 -21.56 -0.45
C ASP A 110 -2.95 -21.03 -1.80
N GLU A 111 -3.66 -21.84 -2.59
CA GLU A 111 -4.27 -21.40 -3.86
C GLU A 111 -5.34 -20.34 -3.64
N LEU A 112 -6.24 -20.54 -2.67
CA LEU A 112 -7.27 -19.55 -2.33
C LEU A 112 -6.64 -18.21 -1.92
N THR A 113 -5.61 -18.26 -1.09
CA THR A 113 -4.87 -17.06 -0.67
C THR A 113 -4.25 -16.34 -1.86
N THR A 114 -3.63 -17.09 -2.78
CA THR A 114 -3.04 -16.53 -4.01
C THR A 114 -4.09 -15.84 -4.88
N CYS A 115 -5.23 -16.48 -5.11
CA CYS A 115 -6.34 -15.89 -5.85
C CYS A 115 -6.88 -14.63 -5.17
N MET A 116 -7.07 -14.66 -3.86
CA MET A 116 -7.55 -13.51 -3.08
C MET A 116 -6.55 -12.33 -3.09
N LEU A 117 -5.25 -12.60 -3.07
CA LEU A 117 -4.21 -11.57 -3.13
C LEU A 117 -4.08 -10.94 -4.53
N SER A 118 -4.47 -11.64 -5.59
CA SER A 118 -4.42 -11.12 -6.95
C SER A 118 -5.54 -10.13 -7.27
N LEU A 119 -6.67 -10.18 -6.54
CA LEU A 119 -7.80 -9.28 -6.79
C LEU A 119 -7.47 -7.84 -6.38
N PRO A 120 -7.74 -6.84 -7.24
CA PRO A 120 -7.73 -5.44 -6.86
C PRO A 120 -8.78 -5.11 -5.80
N ASN A 121 -8.66 -3.92 -5.18
CA ASN A 121 -9.71 -3.38 -4.32
C ASN A 121 -10.92 -2.95 -5.14
N MET A 122 -12.10 -2.99 -4.53
CA MET A 122 -13.32 -2.47 -5.12
C MET A 122 -13.27 -0.95 -5.24
N PRO A 123 -13.62 -0.38 -6.41
CA PRO A 123 -13.77 1.06 -6.52
C PRO A 123 -15.00 1.55 -5.75
N ASP A 124 -14.93 2.77 -5.23
CA ASP A 124 -16.11 3.44 -4.66
C ASP A 124 -17.15 3.67 -5.76
N PRO A 125 -18.47 3.59 -5.44
CA PRO A 125 -19.54 3.55 -6.45
C PRO A 125 -19.75 4.85 -7.23
N ASP A 126 -19.15 5.96 -6.76
CA ASP A 126 -19.25 7.28 -7.40
C ASP A 126 -18.08 7.58 -8.36
N LEU A 127 -17.16 6.63 -8.56
CA LEU A 127 -16.09 6.75 -9.55
C LEU A 127 -16.59 6.38 -10.94
N LEU A 128 -16.17 7.14 -11.94
CA LEU A 128 -16.41 6.75 -13.32
C LEU A 128 -15.62 5.49 -13.67
N PRO A 129 -16.17 4.55 -14.44
CA PRO A 129 -15.43 3.40 -14.95
C PRO A 129 -14.40 3.84 -15.99
N GLY A 130 -13.43 2.98 -16.27
CA GLY A 130 -12.39 3.22 -17.28
C GLY A 130 -11.14 3.91 -16.72
N GLY A 131 -10.24 4.26 -17.63
CA GLY A 131 -8.91 4.77 -17.34
C GLY A 131 -8.82 6.29 -17.22
N LYS A 132 -7.61 6.78 -17.45
CA LYS A 132 -7.22 8.18 -17.27
C LYS A 132 -8.07 9.19 -18.06
N GLU A 133 -8.60 8.80 -19.18
CA GLU A 133 -9.48 9.62 -20.05
C GLU A 133 -10.79 10.03 -19.35
N ASN A 134 -11.19 9.28 -18.31
CA ASN A 134 -12.39 9.54 -17.51
C ASN A 134 -12.11 10.25 -16.18
N ASN A 135 -10.87 10.70 -15.97
CA ASN A 135 -10.52 11.50 -14.80
C ASN A 135 -11.22 12.86 -14.81
N GLN A 136 -11.67 13.31 -13.64
CA GLN A 136 -12.47 14.52 -13.48
C GLN A 136 -11.70 15.61 -12.74
N PRO A 137 -11.25 16.70 -13.42
CA PRO A 137 -10.77 17.88 -12.71
C PRO A 137 -11.88 18.47 -11.84
N LEU A 138 -11.62 18.60 -10.54
CA LEU A 138 -12.59 19.12 -9.57
C LEU A 138 -12.45 20.63 -9.36
N ARG A 139 -11.22 21.11 -9.27
CA ARG A 139 -10.90 22.51 -9.01
C ARG A 139 -9.49 22.87 -9.44
N TYR A 140 -9.31 24.16 -9.75
CA TYR A 140 -8.01 24.78 -10.05
C TYR A 140 -7.72 25.79 -8.96
N ILE A 141 -6.48 25.83 -8.46
CA ILE A 141 -6.04 26.66 -7.35
C ILE A 141 -4.76 27.40 -7.74
N GLY A 142 -4.64 28.66 -7.27
CA GLY A 142 -3.57 29.57 -7.66
C GLY A 142 -3.78 30.18 -9.04
N GLU A 143 -3.05 31.25 -9.33
CA GLU A 143 -3.08 31.90 -10.64
C GLU A 143 -2.09 31.22 -11.58
N LYS A 144 -2.52 30.95 -12.82
CA LYS A 144 -1.61 30.48 -13.87
C LYS A 144 -0.71 31.65 -14.28
N HIS A 145 0.58 31.55 -13.97
CA HIS A 145 1.55 32.56 -14.35
C HIS A 145 1.60 32.72 -15.88
N SER A 146 1.48 33.98 -16.34
CA SER A 146 1.78 34.38 -17.70
C SER A 146 3.13 35.06 -17.72
N PHE A 147 4.01 34.62 -18.63
CA PHE A 147 5.32 35.22 -18.80
C PHE A 147 5.27 36.21 -19.98
N ASP A 148 5.89 37.39 -19.83
CA ASP A 148 6.13 38.37 -20.90
C ASP A 148 7.46 38.08 -21.64
N PHE A 149 8.09 36.93 -21.34
CA PHE A 149 9.32 36.43 -21.95
C PHE A 149 9.14 34.92 -22.22
N GLU A 150 10.04 34.35 -23.01
CA GLU A 150 10.05 32.92 -23.26
C GLU A 150 10.56 32.14 -22.03
N PRO A 151 9.69 31.34 -21.34
CA PRO A 151 10.09 30.64 -20.14
C PRO A 151 11.05 29.52 -20.45
N LYS A 152 12.11 29.41 -19.65
CA LYS A 152 13.12 28.35 -19.78
C LYS A 152 12.65 27.09 -19.09
N HIS A 153 13.07 25.95 -19.61
CA HIS A 153 12.87 24.64 -19.01
C HIS A 153 13.68 24.50 -17.69
N HIS A 154 13.14 23.79 -16.68
CA HIS A 154 13.80 23.59 -15.40
C HIS A 154 15.21 23.02 -15.49
N VAL A 155 15.50 22.17 -16.48
CA VAL A 155 16.84 21.62 -16.69
C VAL A 155 17.84 22.73 -16.99
N ASP A 156 17.48 23.64 -17.88
CA ASP A 156 18.36 24.74 -18.28
C ASP A 156 18.54 25.76 -17.15
N LEU A 157 17.46 26.07 -16.42
CA LEU A 157 17.51 26.92 -15.22
C LEU A 157 18.40 26.31 -14.14
N CYS A 158 18.19 25.05 -13.81
CA CYS A 158 18.96 24.36 -12.77
C CYS A 158 20.44 24.23 -13.12
N GLN A 159 20.79 23.98 -14.39
CA GLN A 159 22.18 23.96 -14.82
C GLN A 159 22.82 25.35 -14.77
N ASN A 160 22.13 26.36 -15.29
CA ASN A 160 22.63 27.75 -15.31
C ASN A 160 22.87 28.32 -13.91
N LEU A 161 22.04 27.95 -12.95
CA LEU A 161 22.14 28.40 -11.56
C LEU A 161 23.00 27.47 -10.68
N GLY A 162 23.50 26.35 -11.24
CA GLY A 162 24.29 25.36 -10.49
C GLY A 162 23.50 24.65 -9.39
N LEU A 163 22.20 24.40 -9.60
CA LEU A 163 21.33 23.75 -8.63
C LEU A 163 21.39 22.22 -8.75
N ILE A 164 21.51 21.71 -9.97
CA ILE A 164 21.48 20.28 -10.30
C ILE A 164 22.64 19.94 -11.23
N ASP A 165 23.36 18.87 -10.93
CA ASP A 165 24.37 18.25 -11.77
C ASP A 165 23.82 16.94 -12.34
N TYR A 166 23.28 17.00 -13.54
CA TYR A 166 22.74 15.83 -14.23
C TYR A 166 23.84 14.91 -14.76
N GLU A 167 24.92 15.48 -15.30
CA GLU A 167 26.01 14.71 -15.91
C GLU A 167 26.69 13.79 -14.88
N ARG A 168 27.07 14.38 -13.73
CA ARG A 168 27.70 13.59 -12.66
C ARG A 168 26.70 12.68 -11.97
N GLY A 169 25.42 13.02 -11.91
CA GLY A 169 24.36 12.12 -11.44
C GLY A 169 24.30 10.83 -12.27
N VAL A 170 24.29 10.96 -13.59
CA VAL A 170 24.32 9.82 -14.51
C VAL A 170 25.63 9.01 -14.37
N LYS A 171 26.76 9.69 -14.17
CA LYS A 171 28.04 9.00 -13.93
C LYS A 171 28.03 8.15 -12.67
N LEU A 172 27.34 8.58 -11.61
CA LEU A 172 27.26 7.85 -10.33
C LEU A 172 26.32 6.66 -10.38
N ALA A 173 25.14 6.82 -11.00
CA ALA A 173 24.06 5.84 -10.85
C ALA A 173 23.27 5.53 -12.13
N GLY A 174 23.74 5.98 -13.29
CA GLY A 174 23.08 5.76 -14.58
C GLY A 174 21.99 6.79 -14.89
N ALA A 175 21.35 6.62 -16.03
CA ALA A 175 20.27 7.49 -16.50
C ALA A 175 19.11 7.55 -15.50
N GLY A 176 18.44 8.72 -15.39
CA GLY A 176 17.35 8.94 -14.45
C GLY A 176 17.83 9.22 -13.00
N ASN A 177 19.08 9.63 -12.84
CA ASN A 177 19.66 10.09 -11.60
C ASN A 177 20.30 11.46 -11.76
N TRP A 178 20.32 12.26 -10.71
CA TRP A 178 20.88 13.60 -10.64
C TRP A 178 21.48 13.86 -9.27
N ILE A 179 22.27 14.93 -9.17
CA ILE A 179 22.83 15.40 -7.91
C ILE A 179 22.29 16.80 -7.64
N TYR A 180 21.69 17.01 -6.49
CA TYR A 180 21.45 18.37 -5.99
C TYR A 180 22.75 18.99 -5.54
N THR A 181 23.06 20.21 -5.97
CA THR A 181 24.30 20.89 -5.65
C THR A 181 24.06 22.26 -5.02
N GLY A 182 24.93 22.68 -4.13
CA GLY A 182 24.94 24.02 -3.55
C GLY A 182 23.54 24.49 -3.07
N MET A 183 23.00 25.54 -3.70
CA MET A 183 21.70 26.09 -3.37
C MET A 183 20.57 25.13 -3.77
N GLY A 184 20.73 24.28 -4.77
CA GLY A 184 19.75 23.25 -5.13
C GLY A 184 19.53 22.25 -4.00
N ALA A 185 20.61 21.77 -3.34
CA ALA A 185 20.49 20.89 -2.19
C ALA A 185 19.84 21.59 -0.99
N ARG A 186 20.13 22.89 -0.77
CA ARG A 186 19.47 23.68 0.28
C ARG A 186 17.98 23.89 -0.02
N LEU A 187 17.61 24.14 -1.27
CA LEU A 187 16.20 24.31 -1.69
C LEU A 187 15.41 22.99 -1.53
N GLU A 188 16.02 21.86 -1.89
CA GLU A 188 15.43 20.53 -1.67
C GLU A 188 15.13 20.30 -0.19
N TRP A 189 16.10 20.58 0.70
CA TRP A 189 15.90 20.47 2.15
C TRP A 189 14.94 21.52 2.70
N ALA A 190 14.86 22.70 2.11
CA ALA A 190 13.87 23.73 2.49
C ALA A 190 12.44 23.24 2.21
N LEU A 191 12.21 22.60 1.05
CA LEU A 191 10.92 21.98 0.72
C LEU A 191 10.55 20.87 1.71
N LEU A 192 11.47 19.95 1.98
CA LEU A 192 11.25 18.85 2.91
C LEU A 192 10.94 19.35 4.33
N ASN A 193 11.71 20.33 4.83
CA ASN A 193 11.46 20.91 6.15
C ASN A 193 10.12 21.65 6.21
N TYR A 194 9.73 22.35 5.15
CA TYR A 194 8.41 22.99 5.06
C TYR A 194 7.29 21.96 5.17
N PHE A 195 7.37 20.83 4.44
CA PHE A 195 6.39 19.77 4.50
C PHE A 195 6.33 19.12 5.88
N ILE A 196 7.49 18.82 6.47
CA ILE A 196 7.60 18.24 7.81
C ILE A 196 6.97 19.18 8.86
N ASP A 197 7.34 20.46 8.87
CA ASP A 197 6.80 21.44 9.82
C ASP A 197 5.27 21.55 9.73
N CYS A 198 4.72 21.52 8.51
CA CYS A 198 3.27 21.58 8.29
C CYS A 198 2.59 20.34 8.88
N HIS A 199 3.11 19.14 8.66
CA HIS A 199 2.49 17.92 9.18
C HIS A 199 2.62 17.80 10.70
N VAL A 200 3.74 18.22 11.28
CA VAL A 200 3.90 18.31 12.74
C VAL A 200 2.88 19.30 13.33
N ALA A 201 2.71 20.47 12.72
CA ALA A 201 1.73 21.46 13.15
C ALA A 201 0.28 20.96 13.02
N ASP A 202 0.03 20.08 12.06
CA ASP A 202 -1.26 19.41 11.83
C ASP A 202 -1.51 18.23 12.79
N GLY A 203 -0.58 17.93 13.70
CA GLY A 203 -0.71 16.90 14.72
C GLY A 203 -0.45 15.47 14.23
N TYR A 204 0.28 15.30 13.12
CA TYR A 204 0.75 14.00 12.68
C TYR A 204 2.02 13.59 13.40
N GLU A 205 2.15 12.32 13.75
CA GLU A 205 3.37 11.75 14.33
C GLU A 205 4.42 11.52 13.24
N PHE A 206 5.62 12.07 13.43
CA PHE A 206 6.75 11.93 12.51
C PHE A 206 7.45 10.59 12.72
N ILE A 207 7.49 9.75 11.69
CA ILE A 207 8.13 8.44 11.70
C ILE A 207 9.32 8.43 10.74
N LEU A 208 10.45 7.87 11.16
CA LEU A 208 11.59 7.57 10.30
C LEU A 208 11.74 6.03 10.20
N PRO A 209 11.09 5.40 9.21
CA PRO A 209 11.12 3.96 9.07
C PRO A 209 12.39 3.47 8.39
N PRO A 210 12.74 2.17 8.50
CA PRO A 210 13.74 1.54 7.65
C PRO A 210 13.37 1.70 6.16
N HIS A 211 14.38 1.90 5.31
CA HIS A 211 14.17 2.03 3.86
C HIS A 211 14.28 0.68 3.12
N MET A 212 14.87 -0.31 3.76
CA MET A 212 14.92 -1.68 3.28
C MET A 212 13.83 -2.47 4.00
N LEU A 213 12.82 -2.90 3.26
CA LEU A 213 11.63 -3.54 3.79
C LEU A 213 11.59 -5.03 3.43
N GLU A 214 10.95 -5.84 4.28
CA GLU A 214 10.59 -7.21 3.96
C GLU A 214 9.44 -7.28 2.96
N TYR A 215 9.41 -8.34 2.14
CA TYR A 215 8.36 -8.59 1.13
C TYR A 215 6.94 -8.47 1.70
N GLN A 216 6.75 -8.86 2.96
CA GLN A 216 5.46 -8.79 3.65
C GLN A 216 4.90 -7.35 3.76
N CYS A 217 5.76 -6.32 3.80
CA CYS A 217 5.30 -4.93 3.80
C CYS A 217 4.61 -4.57 2.47
N GLY A 218 5.15 -5.03 1.35
CA GLY A 218 4.53 -4.85 0.04
C GLY A 218 3.22 -5.62 -0.12
N LEU A 219 3.12 -6.82 0.46
CA LEU A 219 1.87 -7.59 0.52
C LEU A 219 0.82 -6.85 1.35
N THR A 220 1.17 -6.35 2.52
CA THR A 220 0.27 -5.59 3.41
C THR A 220 -0.27 -4.35 2.71
N ALA A 221 0.59 -3.55 2.08
CA ALA A 221 0.19 -2.36 1.33
C ALA A 221 -0.60 -2.67 0.05
N GLY A 222 -0.68 -3.93 -0.37
CA GLY A 222 -1.36 -4.33 -1.61
C GLY A 222 -0.60 -4.01 -2.89
N GLN A 223 0.68 -3.65 -2.77
CA GLN A 223 1.57 -3.44 -3.91
C GLN A 223 2.02 -4.76 -4.53
N PHE A 224 2.21 -5.78 -3.69
CA PHE A 224 2.57 -7.14 -4.15
C PHE A 224 1.33 -8.05 -4.16
N PRO A 225 1.30 -9.04 -5.07
CA PRO A 225 2.36 -9.45 -6.00
C PRO A 225 2.49 -8.56 -7.25
N LYS A 226 1.50 -7.73 -7.61
CA LYS A 226 1.40 -7.03 -8.90
C LYS A 226 2.66 -6.22 -9.27
N PHE A 227 3.22 -5.47 -8.32
CA PHE A 227 4.38 -4.59 -8.53
C PHE A 227 5.70 -5.15 -7.99
N ALA A 228 5.77 -6.47 -7.72
CA ALA A 228 6.97 -7.10 -7.17
C ALA A 228 8.22 -6.99 -8.07
N ASP A 229 8.03 -6.77 -9.37
CA ASP A 229 9.13 -6.59 -10.33
C ASP A 229 9.48 -5.11 -10.58
N GLU A 230 8.71 -4.18 -10.00
CA GLU A 230 8.95 -2.73 -10.09
C GLU A 230 9.89 -2.21 -8.98
N VAL A 231 10.22 -3.03 -8.00
CA VAL A 231 11.08 -2.65 -6.87
C VAL A 231 12.51 -3.14 -7.05
N TYR A 232 13.47 -2.43 -6.44
CA TYR A 232 14.84 -2.90 -6.31
C TYR A 232 14.93 -3.95 -5.21
N LYS A 233 15.11 -5.22 -5.58
CA LYS A 233 15.30 -6.34 -4.64
C LYS A 233 16.76 -6.38 -4.15
N ILE A 234 16.96 -6.72 -2.88
CA ILE A 234 18.28 -6.89 -2.29
C ILE A 234 18.79 -8.29 -2.66
N ALA A 235 19.96 -8.34 -3.31
CA ALA A 235 20.51 -9.59 -3.83
C ALA A 235 21.16 -10.46 -2.74
N ASN A 236 21.63 -9.85 -1.64
CA ASN A 236 22.34 -10.52 -0.55
C ASN A 236 21.79 -10.08 0.81
N PRO A 237 20.56 -10.46 1.15
CA PRO A 237 19.98 -10.16 2.46
C PRO A 237 20.73 -10.90 3.57
N THR A 238 20.56 -10.43 4.80
CA THR A 238 21.19 -11.06 6.01
C THR A 238 20.46 -12.31 6.48
N ASP A 239 19.32 -12.61 5.90
CA ASP A 239 18.48 -13.77 6.20
C ASP A 239 17.86 -14.34 4.89
N ASP A 240 17.07 -15.40 4.99
CA ASP A 240 16.43 -16.06 3.84
C ASP A 240 15.16 -15.33 3.32
N ARG A 241 14.82 -14.17 3.91
CA ARG A 241 13.64 -13.38 3.51
C ARG A 241 13.96 -12.46 2.33
N VAL A 242 12.95 -12.22 1.50
CA VAL A 242 13.08 -11.26 0.41
C VAL A 242 12.96 -9.84 0.94
N HIS A 243 14.02 -9.04 0.74
CA HIS A 243 14.05 -7.62 1.06
C HIS A 243 14.09 -6.77 -0.21
N TYR A 244 13.56 -5.54 -0.11
CA TYR A 244 13.54 -4.60 -1.21
C TYR A 244 13.66 -3.14 -0.71
N MET A 245 14.16 -2.25 -1.58
CA MET A 245 14.18 -0.81 -1.32
C MET A 245 12.78 -0.24 -1.50
N LEU A 246 12.27 0.51 -0.52
CA LEU A 246 10.91 1.04 -0.54
C LEU A 246 10.68 2.01 -1.72
N PRO A 247 9.58 1.83 -2.49
CA PRO A 247 9.19 2.77 -3.55
C PRO A 247 8.36 3.95 -3.03
N THR A 248 7.89 3.86 -1.78
CA THR A 248 7.07 4.83 -1.06
C THR A 248 7.06 4.47 0.42
N ALA A 249 6.99 5.46 1.31
CA ALA A 249 6.83 5.22 2.75
C ALA A 249 5.50 4.56 3.11
N GLU A 250 4.49 4.61 2.23
CA GLU A 250 3.20 3.93 2.41
C GLU A 250 3.37 2.47 2.87
N ALA A 251 4.25 1.70 2.21
CA ALA A 251 4.45 0.29 2.54
C ALA A 251 4.98 0.07 3.96
N ALA A 252 5.86 0.97 4.42
CA ALA A 252 6.39 0.94 5.78
C ALA A 252 5.31 1.35 6.79
N LEU A 253 4.67 2.51 6.58
CA LEU A 253 3.65 3.05 7.50
C LEU A 253 2.44 2.14 7.62
N CYS A 254 1.95 1.58 6.50
CA CYS A 254 0.85 0.62 6.48
C CYS A 254 1.15 -0.64 7.32
N SER A 255 2.41 -1.03 7.44
CA SER A 255 2.82 -2.27 8.08
C SER A 255 3.18 -2.12 9.57
N ILE A 256 3.20 -0.89 10.12
CA ILE A 256 3.59 -0.63 11.51
C ILE A 256 2.74 -1.44 12.49
N TYR A 257 1.43 -1.52 12.26
CA TYR A 257 0.48 -2.23 13.13
C TYR A 257 0.03 -3.59 12.54
N ARG A 258 0.83 -4.20 11.68
CA ARG A 258 0.53 -5.53 11.13
C ARG A 258 0.36 -6.56 12.25
N ASP A 259 -0.71 -7.38 12.14
CA ASP A 259 -1.11 -8.41 13.09
C ASP A 259 -1.51 -7.88 14.50
N GLU A 260 -1.86 -6.61 14.60
CA GLU A 260 -2.27 -5.99 15.86
C GLU A 260 -3.78 -5.72 15.94
N ILE A 261 -4.27 -5.64 17.19
CA ILE A 261 -5.62 -5.18 17.52
C ILE A 261 -5.47 -3.92 18.38
N LEU A 262 -5.71 -2.77 17.76
CA LEU A 262 -5.61 -1.47 18.39
C LEU A 262 -6.79 -1.22 19.36
N SER A 263 -6.63 -0.29 20.28
CA SER A 263 -7.76 0.26 21.03
C SER A 263 -8.57 1.23 20.14
N GLU A 264 -9.90 1.23 20.25
CA GLU A 264 -10.73 2.22 19.55
C GLU A 264 -10.38 3.66 19.95
N ALA A 265 -10.03 3.86 21.23
CA ALA A 265 -9.63 5.17 21.75
C ALA A 265 -8.33 5.71 21.13
N ASP A 266 -7.50 4.85 20.54
CA ASP A 266 -6.26 5.25 19.87
C ASP A 266 -6.46 5.73 18.43
N LEU A 267 -7.67 5.58 17.87
CA LEU A 267 -7.99 5.99 16.51
C LEU A 267 -8.57 7.41 16.47
N PRO A 268 -8.24 8.21 15.43
CA PRO A 268 -7.38 7.86 14.31
C PRO A 268 -5.90 7.91 14.70
N LYS A 269 -5.08 6.99 14.17
CA LYS A 269 -3.62 7.12 14.12
C LYS A 269 -3.24 7.91 12.89
N LYS A 270 -2.58 9.05 13.07
CA LYS A 270 -2.13 9.95 12.01
C LYS A 270 -0.61 9.99 12.00
N LEU A 271 0.00 9.38 11.00
CA LEU A 271 1.44 9.23 10.86
C LEU A 271 1.92 9.94 9.60
N PHE A 272 3.16 10.39 9.58
CA PHE A 272 3.83 10.75 8.34
C PHE A 272 5.31 10.36 8.38
N ALA A 273 5.91 10.15 7.22
CA ALA A 273 7.32 9.82 7.11
C ALA A 273 7.98 10.57 5.96
N TYR A 274 9.21 11.02 6.17
CA TYR A 274 10.14 11.37 5.10
C TYR A 274 10.94 10.13 4.73
N THR A 275 11.00 9.82 3.43
CA THR A 275 11.92 8.80 2.90
C THR A 275 12.43 9.18 1.51
N PRO A 276 13.68 8.81 1.15
CA PRO A 276 14.00 8.57 -0.24
C PRO A 276 13.16 7.40 -0.74
N CYS A 277 12.67 7.50 -1.96
CA CYS A 277 11.86 6.48 -2.62
C CYS A 277 12.63 5.93 -3.82
N PHE A 278 12.60 4.60 -4.02
CA PHE A 278 13.39 3.91 -5.03
C PHE A 278 12.47 3.18 -6.01
N ARG A 279 12.47 3.58 -7.29
CA ARG A 279 11.62 2.99 -8.34
C ARG A 279 12.45 2.55 -9.53
N ARG A 280 12.24 1.33 -9.98
CA ARG A 280 12.94 0.81 -11.17
C ARG A 280 12.47 1.48 -12.46
N GLU A 281 11.24 2.03 -12.46
CA GLU A 281 10.62 2.64 -13.64
C GLU A 281 10.68 1.70 -14.87
N ALA A 282 10.52 0.39 -14.62
CA ALA A 282 10.55 -0.64 -15.64
C ALA A 282 9.33 -0.45 -16.57
N GLY A 283 9.56 -0.36 -17.88
CA GLY A 283 8.50 -0.19 -18.86
C GLY A 283 8.04 1.26 -19.12
N SER A 284 8.60 2.26 -18.44
CA SER A 284 8.30 3.65 -18.78
C SER A 284 9.12 4.11 -19.99
N HIS A 285 8.44 4.55 -21.06
CA HIS A 285 9.09 5.21 -22.20
C HIS A 285 9.49 6.63 -21.78
N ARG A 286 10.76 6.82 -21.40
CA ARG A 286 11.33 8.09 -20.87
C ARG A 286 11.67 9.13 -21.93
N ALA A 287 11.42 8.86 -23.21
CA ALA A 287 11.91 9.69 -24.31
C ALA A 287 11.44 11.16 -24.23
N ASP A 288 10.29 11.42 -23.60
CA ASP A 288 9.67 12.74 -23.58
C ASP A 288 9.76 13.48 -22.23
N GLU A 289 10.30 12.85 -21.18
CA GLU A 289 10.39 13.46 -19.84
C GLU A 289 11.85 13.82 -19.49
N ARG A 290 12.27 15.01 -19.90
CA ARG A 290 13.60 15.56 -19.61
C ARG A 290 13.71 16.02 -18.15
N GLY A 291 14.84 15.77 -17.49
CA GLY A 291 15.16 16.30 -16.16
C GLY A 291 14.75 15.40 -15.00
N MET A 292 14.20 16.01 -13.93
CA MET A 292 13.94 15.34 -12.64
C MET A 292 12.50 14.81 -12.46
N VAL A 293 11.60 15.00 -13.42
CA VAL A 293 10.17 14.68 -13.27
C VAL A 293 9.94 13.17 -13.02
N ARG A 294 10.85 12.34 -13.53
CA ARG A 294 10.85 10.89 -13.35
C ARG A 294 12.26 10.36 -13.14
N GLY A 295 12.51 9.78 -11.98
CA GLY A 295 13.83 9.27 -11.61
C GLY A 295 13.77 7.99 -10.80
N HIS A 296 14.92 7.31 -10.69
CA HIS A 296 15.06 6.08 -9.93
C HIS A 296 15.06 6.29 -8.43
N GLN A 297 15.49 7.48 -7.99
CA GLN A 297 15.46 7.91 -6.60
C GLN A 297 14.93 9.34 -6.51
N PHE A 298 14.03 9.59 -5.55
CA PHE A 298 13.52 10.91 -5.23
C PHE A 298 13.08 10.96 -3.77
N ASN A 299 12.93 12.17 -3.21
CA ASN A 299 12.48 12.37 -1.85
C ASN A 299 10.96 12.59 -1.80
N LYS A 300 10.33 12.01 -0.77
CA LYS A 300 8.89 12.14 -0.54
C LYS A 300 8.59 12.20 0.95
N VAL A 301 7.68 13.07 1.32
CA VAL A 301 6.96 13.01 2.59
C VAL A 301 5.63 12.32 2.32
N GLU A 302 5.28 11.32 3.11
CA GLU A 302 4.05 10.54 2.96
C GLU A 302 3.23 10.62 4.23
N MET A 303 1.95 11.02 4.11
CA MET A 303 0.95 10.95 5.18
C MET A 303 0.26 9.59 5.16
N PHE A 304 -0.07 9.06 6.33
CA PHE A 304 -0.82 7.81 6.48
C PHE A 304 -1.78 7.89 7.66
N GLN A 305 -3.01 7.40 7.47
CA GLN A 305 -3.99 7.32 8.55
C GLN A 305 -4.57 5.92 8.70
N PHE A 306 -4.78 5.52 9.97
CA PHE A 306 -5.63 4.40 10.36
C PHE A 306 -6.83 4.99 11.08
N CYS A 307 -8.03 4.72 10.59
CA CYS A 307 -9.25 5.25 11.19
C CYS A 307 -10.35 4.20 11.28
N LYS A 308 -11.43 4.53 11.97
CA LYS A 308 -12.65 3.71 11.96
C LYS A 308 -13.32 3.81 10.57
N PRO A 309 -14.07 2.77 10.16
CA PRO A 309 -14.77 2.77 8.87
C PRO A 309 -15.69 3.99 8.68
N GLU A 310 -16.41 4.41 9.70
CA GLU A 310 -17.33 5.55 9.69
C GLU A 310 -16.63 6.91 9.51
N ASP A 311 -15.36 7.03 9.92
CA ASP A 311 -14.59 8.28 9.83
C ASP A 311 -13.82 8.40 8.50
N SER A 312 -13.87 7.37 7.67
CA SER A 312 -12.96 7.18 6.53
C SER A 312 -13.10 8.26 5.44
N ASP A 313 -14.32 8.74 5.17
CA ASP A 313 -14.53 9.78 4.15
C ASP A 313 -14.07 11.15 4.65
N ALA A 314 -14.33 11.48 5.92
CA ALA A 314 -13.84 12.70 6.53
C ALA A 314 -12.29 12.73 6.60
N ALA A 315 -11.66 11.60 6.90
CA ALA A 315 -10.22 11.43 6.90
C ALA A 315 -9.62 11.62 5.48
N PHE A 316 -10.32 11.15 4.46
CA PHE A 316 -9.92 11.35 3.07
C PHE A 316 -9.94 12.84 2.68
N ASP A 317 -11.02 13.56 2.97
CA ASP A 317 -11.15 14.99 2.68
C ASP A 317 -10.12 15.82 3.46
N GLU A 318 -9.78 15.42 4.67
CA GLU A 318 -8.69 16.02 5.46
C GLU A 318 -7.35 15.88 4.74
N LEU A 319 -6.99 14.68 4.29
CA LEU A 319 -5.73 14.40 3.58
C LEU A 319 -5.64 15.22 2.28
N VAL A 320 -6.71 15.25 1.48
CA VAL A 320 -6.77 16.08 0.25
C VAL A 320 -6.51 17.55 0.58
N THR A 321 -7.21 18.08 1.58
CA THR A 321 -7.05 19.49 2.00
C THR A 321 -5.62 19.79 2.45
N LYS A 322 -4.97 18.85 3.16
CA LYS A 322 -3.58 19.03 3.61
C LYS A 322 -2.59 19.04 2.44
N ALA A 323 -2.74 18.12 1.49
CA ALA A 323 -1.90 18.10 0.29
C ALA A 323 -2.06 19.40 -0.54
N GLU A 324 -3.30 19.87 -0.73
CA GLU A 324 -3.58 21.14 -1.41
C GLU A 324 -2.93 22.34 -0.71
N LYS A 325 -3.03 22.41 0.63
CA LYS A 325 -2.44 23.50 1.41
C LYS A 325 -0.94 23.61 1.25
N LEU A 326 -0.23 22.46 1.14
CA LEU A 326 1.22 22.47 0.92
C LEU A 326 1.58 23.13 -0.42
N VAL A 327 0.88 22.78 -1.50
CA VAL A 327 1.13 23.36 -2.82
C VAL A 327 0.71 24.83 -2.87
N ALA A 328 -0.46 25.16 -2.31
CA ALA A 328 -0.96 26.52 -2.23
C ALA A 328 -0.03 27.43 -1.41
N GLY A 329 0.54 26.94 -0.31
CA GLY A 329 1.52 27.67 0.50
C GLY A 329 2.81 28.02 -0.25
N LEU A 330 3.17 27.23 -1.27
CA LEU A 330 4.28 27.54 -2.17
C LEU A 330 3.90 28.59 -3.24
N GLY A 331 2.64 29.02 -3.30
CA GLY A 331 2.15 29.98 -4.31
C GLY A 331 2.08 29.41 -5.73
N LEU A 332 2.03 28.09 -5.88
CA LEU A 332 2.09 27.43 -7.18
C LEU A 332 0.68 27.16 -7.72
N HIS A 333 0.53 27.22 -9.06
CA HIS A 333 -0.71 26.86 -9.74
C HIS A 333 -0.84 25.36 -9.90
N PHE A 334 -1.99 24.80 -9.50
CA PHE A 334 -2.27 23.38 -9.56
C PHE A 334 -3.77 23.09 -9.72
N ARG A 335 -4.12 21.82 -9.93
CA ARG A 335 -5.50 21.35 -9.92
C ARG A 335 -5.64 20.07 -9.09
N THR A 336 -6.85 19.83 -8.59
CA THR A 336 -7.24 18.56 -7.96
C THR A 336 -8.11 17.76 -8.92
N VAL A 337 -7.77 16.50 -9.10
CA VAL A 337 -8.41 15.60 -10.06
C VAL A 337 -8.92 14.35 -9.34
N LYS A 338 -10.21 14.03 -9.52
CA LYS A 338 -10.80 12.76 -9.09
C LYS A 338 -10.50 11.70 -10.14
N LEU A 339 -9.82 10.64 -9.77
CA LEU A 339 -9.46 9.58 -10.70
C LEU A 339 -10.65 8.68 -11.00
N ALA A 340 -10.72 8.18 -12.23
CA ALA A 340 -11.60 7.10 -12.63
C ALA A 340 -11.15 5.77 -12.00
N ALA A 341 -12.05 4.80 -11.95
CA ALA A 341 -11.81 3.53 -11.27
C ALA A 341 -10.57 2.78 -11.79
N GLY A 342 -10.34 2.78 -13.11
CA GLY A 342 -9.21 2.10 -13.74
C GLY A 342 -7.87 2.82 -13.57
N ASP A 343 -7.89 4.15 -13.33
CA ASP A 343 -6.66 4.92 -13.04
C ASP A 343 -6.28 4.88 -11.55
N CYS A 344 -7.22 4.54 -10.66
CA CYS A 344 -6.91 4.29 -9.26
C CYS A 344 -5.98 3.08 -9.12
N SER A 345 -4.95 3.18 -8.27
CA SER A 345 -4.07 2.05 -7.96
C SER A 345 -4.88 0.81 -7.55
N ALA A 346 -4.33 -0.37 -7.84
CA ALA A 346 -5.01 -1.64 -7.59
C ALA A 346 -5.49 -1.81 -6.13
N SER A 347 -4.75 -1.30 -5.16
CA SER A 347 -5.09 -1.38 -3.73
C SER A 347 -6.10 -0.34 -3.26
N MET A 348 -6.41 0.69 -4.06
CA MET A 348 -7.21 1.83 -3.65
C MET A 348 -8.65 1.75 -4.14
N ALA A 349 -9.59 2.16 -3.27
CA ALA A 349 -10.99 2.28 -3.59
C ALA A 349 -11.32 3.64 -4.22
N ARG A 350 -10.59 4.68 -3.82
CA ARG A 350 -10.74 6.06 -4.30
C ARG A 350 -9.38 6.75 -4.28
N THR A 351 -9.14 7.61 -5.28
CA THR A 351 -7.93 8.44 -5.34
C THR A 351 -8.27 9.81 -5.91
N TYR A 352 -7.73 10.87 -5.28
CA TYR A 352 -7.65 12.22 -5.85
C TYR A 352 -6.18 12.60 -6.01
N ASP A 353 -5.84 13.08 -7.21
CA ASP A 353 -4.50 13.57 -7.50
C ASP A 353 -4.45 15.09 -7.39
N ILE A 354 -3.37 15.59 -6.79
CA ILE A 354 -2.97 16.98 -6.86
C ILE A 354 -1.95 17.07 -7.99
N GLU A 355 -2.32 17.78 -9.05
CA GLU A 355 -1.50 17.92 -10.26
C GLU A 355 -1.04 19.36 -10.42
N ILE A 356 0.28 19.56 -10.48
CA ILE A 356 0.90 20.86 -10.62
C ILE A 356 1.20 21.19 -12.08
N LEU A 357 1.05 22.45 -12.46
CA LEU A 357 1.46 22.92 -13.77
C LEU A 357 2.99 22.99 -13.87
N ILE A 358 3.56 22.37 -14.90
CA ILE A 358 4.96 22.55 -15.31
C ILE A 358 4.94 23.25 -16.67
N PRO A 359 5.25 24.54 -16.75
CA PRO A 359 5.08 25.35 -17.95
C PRO A 359 5.74 24.76 -19.20
N SER A 360 6.96 24.27 -19.07
CA SER A 360 7.71 23.67 -20.19
C SER A 360 7.15 22.36 -20.72
N MET A 361 6.27 21.70 -19.96
CA MET A 361 5.65 20.42 -20.34
C MET A 361 4.23 20.60 -20.90
N ASP A 362 3.77 21.84 -21.02
CA ASP A 362 2.42 22.23 -21.47
C ASP A 362 1.31 21.41 -20.81
N GLY A 363 1.48 21.10 -19.50
CA GLY A 363 0.55 20.23 -18.80
C GLY A 363 0.75 20.15 -17.31
N TYR A 364 -0.16 19.40 -16.71
CA TYR A 364 -0.17 19.13 -15.28
C TYR A 364 0.50 17.78 -14.99
N LYS A 365 1.27 17.73 -13.90
CA LYS A 365 1.92 16.52 -13.41
C LYS A 365 1.53 16.27 -11.96
N GLU A 366 1.17 15.05 -11.64
CA GLU A 366 0.86 14.59 -10.29
C GLU A 366 2.03 14.84 -9.33
N VAL A 367 1.78 15.52 -8.22
CA VAL A 367 2.74 15.74 -7.11
C VAL A 367 2.29 15.08 -5.82
N SER A 368 1.00 14.79 -5.72
CA SER A 368 0.42 14.02 -4.63
C SER A 368 -0.73 13.17 -5.16
N SER A 369 -0.79 11.94 -4.71
CA SER A 369 -1.92 11.05 -4.88
C SER A 369 -2.47 10.73 -3.50
N VAL A 370 -3.69 11.22 -3.21
CA VAL A 370 -4.38 10.96 -1.94
C VAL A 370 -5.37 9.84 -2.15
N SER A 371 -5.24 8.77 -1.37
CA SER A 371 -5.98 7.54 -1.60
C SER A 371 -6.64 6.99 -0.34
N ASN A 372 -7.80 6.34 -0.53
CA ASN A 372 -8.49 5.58 0.48
C ASN A 372 -8.55 4.10 0.06
N ALA A 373 -7.93 3.24 0.84
CA ALA A 373 -7.93 1.79 0.60
C ALA A 373 -9.11 1.07 1.29
N ARG A 374 -9.93 1.79 2.06
CA ARG A 374 -10.94 1.20 2.92
C ARG A 374 -10.29 0.12 3.82
N ASP A 375 -10.90 -1.05 3.95
CA ASP A 375 -10.37 -2.16 4.75
C ASP A 375 -9.41 -3.09 3.99
N TYR A 376 -9.10 -2.80 2.74
CA TYR A 376 -8.33 -3.70 1.87
C TYR A 376 -6.92 -3.99 2.37
N GLN A 377 -6.18 -2.96 2.74
CA GLN A 377 -4.82 -3.10 3.28
C GLN A 377 -4.86 -3.67 4.71
N ALA A 378 -5.81 -3.23 5.52
CA ALA A 378 -5.99 -3.73 6.87
C ALA A 378 -6.27 -5.25 6.91
N ARG A 379 -7.04 -5.77 5.95
CA ARG A 379 -7.26 -7.23 5.80
C ARG A 379 -6.01 -7.97 5.40
N ARG A 380 -5.15 -7.37 4.56
CA ARG A 380 -3.85 -7.96 4.18
C ARG A 380 -2.85 -8.00 5.33
N GLY A 381 -2.83 -6.93 6.12
CA GLY A 381 -1.96 -6.79 7.29
C GLY A 381 -2.57 -7.29 8.58
N ASN A 382 -3.83 -7.81 8.55
CA ASN A 382 -4.57 -8.23 9.75
C ASN A 382 -4.62 -7.14 10.83
N ILE A 383 -4.81 -5.87 10.42
CA ILE A 383 -4.81 -4.70 11.30
C ILE A 383 -6.25 -4.42 11.73
N ARG A 384 -6.53 -4.56 13.01
CA ARG A 384 -7.88 -4.46 13.56
C ARG A 384 -7.91 -3.49 14.75
N PHE A 385 -9.07 -3.10 15.14
CA PHE A 385 -9.30 -2.42 16.42
C PHE A 385 -10.43 -3.12 17.18
N ARG A 386 -10.44 -2.96 18.48
CA ARG A 386 -11.51 -3.52 19.32
C ARG A 386 -12.59 -2.47 19.49
N ARG A 387 -13.77 -2.72 18.90
CA ARG A 387 -14.93 -1.83 19.02
C ARG A 387 -15.41 -1.81 20.49
N GLU A 388 -15.39 -0.66 21.14
CA GLU A 388 -15.80 -0.53 22.55
C GLU A 388 -17.25 -0.94 22.78
N ALA A 389 -18.15 -0.52 21.91
CA ALA A 389 -19.58 -0.82 22.03
C ALA A 389 -19.93 -2.32 21.96
N THR A 390 -19.12 -3.15 21.29
CA THR A 390 -19.42 -4.57 21.07
C THR A 390 -18.37 -5.52 21.63
N GLY A 391 -17.19 -5.02 21.98
CA GLY A 391 -16.01 -5.80 22.35
C GLY A 391 -15.41 -6.64 21.20
N LYS A 392 -15.96 -6.54 19.97
CA LYS A 392 -15.52 -7.34 18.81
C LYS A 392 -14.41 -6.64 18.05
N PRO A 393 -13.47 -7.41 17.46
CA PRO A 393 -12.46 -6.85 16.56
C PRO A 393 -13.07 -6.52 15.20
N GLU A 394 -12.76 -5.31 14.68
CA GLU A 394 -13.13 -4.84 13.35
C GLU A 394 -11.86 -4.39 12.61
N PHE A 395 -11.86 -4.45 11.27
CA PHE A 395 -10.75 -3.93 10.48
C PHE A 395 -10.79 -2.41 10.45
N VAL A 396 -9.62 -1.77 10.60
CA VAL A 396 -9.48 -0.34 10.37
C VAL A 396 -9.59 -0.03 8.87
N HIS A 397 -9.91 1.22 8.53
CA HIS A 397 -9.66 1.76 7.20
C HIS A 397 -8.30 2.43 7.15
N THR A 398 -7.63 2.34 6.00
CA THR A 398 -6.31 2.93 5.76
C THR A 398 -6.37 3.94 4.63
N LEU A 399 -5.68 5.04 4.82
CA LEU A 399 -5.59 6.13 3.86
C LEU A 399 -4.15 6.62 3.80
N ASN A 400 -3.74 7.04 2.61
CA ASN A 400 -2.43 7.66 2.41
C ASN A 400 -2.52 8.86 1.47
N GLY A 401 -1.50 9.71 1.53
CA GLY A 401 -1.35 10.82 0.61
C GLY A 401 0.06 11.37 0.64
N SER A 402 0.61 11.69 -0.54
CA SER A 402 1.91 12.35 -0.57
C SER A 402 1.81 13.77 -0.05
N GLY A 403 2.65 14.11 0.88
CA GLY A 403 2.71 15.44 1.45
C GLY A 403 4.09 16.11 1.41
N LEU A 404 4.83 16.21 0.29
CA LEU A 404 4.68 15.92 -1.12
C LEU A 404 5.92 15.18 -1.67
N ALA A 405 5.92 14.87 -2.98
CA ALA A 405 7.11 14.36 -3.68
C ALA A 405 7.90 15.52 -4.33
N THR A 406 9.18 15.67 -3.98
CA THR A 406 9.97 16.82 -4.42
C THR A 406 10.36 16.80 -5.88
N SER A 407 10.49 15.62 -6.49
CA SER A 407 10.95 15.47 -7.88
C SER A 407 10.10 16.19 -8.94
N ARG A 408 8.84 16.50 -8.63
CA ARG A 408 7.95 17.28 -9.50
C ARG A 408 7.64 18.66 -8.95
N ILE A 409 7.65 18.84 -7.63
CA ILE A 409 7.50 20.15 -6.99
C ILE A 409 8.70 21.05 -7.32
N PHE A 410 9.92 20.52 -7.26
CA PHE A 410 11.13 21.30 -7.53
C PHE A 410 11.16 21.87 -8.95
N PRO A 411 10.95 21.10 -10.05
CA PRO A 411 10.81 21.64 -11.40
C PRO A 411 9.70 22.69 -11.53
N ALA A 412 8.53 22.39 -10.98
CA ALA A 412 7.41 23.32 -11.06
C ALA A 412 7.68 24.65 -10.33
N LEU A 413 8.30 24.59 -9.14
CA LEU A 413 8.72 25.76 -8.38
C LEU A 413 9.71 26.61 -9.17
N VAL A 414 10.74 25.97 -9.73
CA VAL A 414 11.78 26.65 -10.51
C VAL A 414 11.19 27.30 -11.76
N GLU A 415 10.31 26.61 -12.48
CA GLU A 415 9.72 27.14 -13.71
C GLU A 415 8.65 28.20 -13.46
N GLN A 416 7.77 28.00 -12.46
CA GLN A 416 6.70 28.97 -12.18
C GLN A 416 7.23 30.29 -11.56
N ASN A 417 8.38 30.24 -10.86
CA ASN A 417 8.97 31.40 -10.17
C ASN A 417 10.17 32.02 -10.90
N GLN A 418 10.43 31.65 -12.16
CA GLN A 418 11.54 32.18 -12.93
C GLN A 418 11.31 33.64 -13.35
N ARG A 419 12.39 34.39 -13.48
CA ARG A 419 12.42 35.74 -14.07
C ARG A 419 13.07 35.69 -15.44
N ALA A 420 12.93 36.78 -16.20
CA ALA A 420 13.50 36.95 -17.54
C ALA A 420 15.04 36.75 -17.56
N ASP A 421 15.72 37.18 -16.51
CA ASP A 421 17.18 37.00 -16.35
C ASP A 421 17.60 35.56 -15.98
N GLY A 422 16.65 34.70 -15.69
CA GLY A 422 16.86 33.31 -15.30
C GLY A 422 17.09 33.12 -13.80
N SER A 423 16.92 34.15 -12.99
CA SER A 423 16.85 34.03 -11.54
C SER A 423 15.52 33.42 -11.09
N ILE A 424 15.48 32.89 -9.86
CA ILE A 424 14.29 32.22 -9.30
C ILE A 424 13.87 32.92 -8.02
N VAL A 425 12.61 33.36 -7.96
CA VAL A 425 12.02 33.90 -6.72
C VAL A 425 11.73 32.75 -5.76
N ILE A 426 12.17 32.88 -4.52
CA ILE A 426 11.93 31.88 -3.49
C ILE A 426 10.56 32.18 -2.84
N PRO A 427 9.63 31.19 -2.84
CA PRO A 427 8.38 31.29 -2.09
C PRO A 427 8.61 31.72 -0.63
N GLU A 428 7.79 32.62 -0.13
CA GLU A 428 7.97 33.21 1.21
C GLU A 428 8.11 32.17 2.31
N VAL A 429 7.31 31.11 2.25
CA VAL A 429 7.30 30.02 3.25
C VAL A 429 8.64 29.27 3.33
N LEU A 430 9.46 29.31 2.26
CA LEU A 430 10.77 28.64 2.21
C LEU A 430 11.91 29.53 2.68
N ARG A 431 11.75 30.86 2.70
CA ARG A 431 12.84 31.80 3.01
C ARG A 431 13.46 31.58 4.37
N LYS A 432 12.66 31.23 5.39
CA LYS A 432 13.15 30.93 6.76
C LYS A 432 14.17 29.79 6.80
N TYR A 433 14.04 28.80 5.91
CA TYR A 433 14.98 27.66 5.81
C TYR A 433 16.23 27.97 5.00
N LEU A 434 16.21 29.09 4.27
CA LEU A 434 17.28 29.57 3.39
C LEU A 434 17.99 30.81 3.90
N GLY A 435 17.82 31.13 5.21
CA GLY A 435 18.45 32.29 5.85
C GLY A 435 17.90 33.62 5.39
N GLY A 436 16.60 33.67 5.01
CA GLY A 436 15.92 34.89 4.56
C GLY A 436 16.17 35.21 3.09
N MET A 437 16.81 34.35 2.32
CA MET A 437 17.06 34.57 0.88
C MET A 437 15.74 34.64 0.11
N GLU A 438 15.61 35.66 -0.75
CA GLU A 438 14.42 35.91 -1.54
C GLU A 438 14.54 35.48 -3.00
N VAL A 439 15.76 35.43 -3.54
CA VAL A 439 16.03 35.13 -4.95
C VAL A 439 17.28 34.28 -5.06
N ILE A 440 17.25 33.30 -5.95
CA ILE A 440 18.43 32.53 -6.40
C ILE A 440 18.92 33.13 -7.70
N GLU A 441 20.12 33.66 -7.71
CA GLU A 441 20.73 34.30 -8.87
C GLU A 441 21.97 33.50 -9.32
N LYS A 442 22.36 33.70 -10.58
CA LYS A 442 23.61 33.17 -11.10
C LYS A 442 24.77 33.87 -10.37
N LYS A 443 25.69 33.06 -9.81
CA LYS A 443 26.92 33.56 -9.19
C LYS A 443 27.91 34.03 -10.24
#